data_c5cabc43d50af822832ea9b4d93a3f27
#
_entry.id   c5cabc43d50af822832ea9b4d93a3f27
#
_cell.length_a   1.000
_cell.length_b   1.000
_cell.length_c   1.000
_cell.angle_alpha   90.00
_cell.angle_beta   90.00
_cell.angle_gamma   90.00
#
_symmetry.space_group_name_H-M   'P 1'
#
loop_
_entity.id
_entity.type
_entity.pdbx_description
1 polymer ?
#
loop_
_entity_poly.entity_id
_entity_poly.type
_entity_poly.pdbx_seq_one_letter_code
_entity_poly.pdbx_strand_id
1 'polypeptide(L)'
;MFDTVSFYSKDDCPWCDKARELLIEKGITIAWEKKVGRDLTPAQFKSFAETYKWSPVTVPMIFYRDVDENWTLLGGYSELEKYFYG
;
A
#
# COMPACT_ATOMS: atom_id res chain seq x y z
N MET A 1 -6.93 -15.12 -1.89
CA MET A 1 -7.28 -13.94 -2.71
C MET A 1 -7.86 -12.87 -1.79
N PHE A 2 -7.47 -11.63 -1.99
CA PHE A 2 -7.98 -10.53 -1.18
C PHE A 2 -8.90 -9.62 -2.01
N ASP A 3 -9.78 -8.89 -1.34
CA ASP A 3 -10.68 -7.94 -1.99
C ASP A 3 -10.61 -6.54 -1.36
N THR A 4 -9.83 -6.38 -0.30
CA THR A 4 -9.72 -5.13 0.43
C THR A 4 -8.26 -4.85 0.74
N VAL A 5 -7.82 -3.63 0.44
CA VAL A 5 -6.45 -3.19 0.69
C VAL A 5 -6.46 -1.84 1.40
N SER A 6 -5.33 -1.50 1.96
CA SER A 6 -5.03 -0.15 2.42
C SER A 6 -3.58 0.14 2.08
N PHE A 7 -3.24 1.40 1.93
CA PHE A 7 -1.86 1.72 1.59
C PHE A 7 -1.44 3.13 2.00
N TYR A 8 -0.14 3.28 2.15
CA TYR A 8 0.50 4.58 2.35
C TYR A 8 0.97 5.11 1.01
N SER A 9 0.72 6.39 0.79
CA SER A 9 1.12 7.08 -0.43
C SER A 9 1.73 8.43 -0.07
N LYS A 10 1.97 9.26 -1.08
CA LYS A 10 2.36 10.66 -0.89
C LYS A 10 1.87 11.45 -2.09
N ASP A 11 1.92 12.79 -1.98
CA ASP A 11 1.62 13.65 -3.11
C ASP A 11 2.69 13.48 -4.19
N ASP A 12 2.32 13.71 -5.44
CA ASP A 12 3.21 13.62 -6.59
C ASP A 12 3.95 12.28 -6.69
N CYS A 13 3.19 11.19 -6.51
CA CYS A 13 3.74 9.85 -6.56
C CYS A 13 3.08 9.07 -7.71
N PRO A 14 3.72 8.99 -8.88
CA PRO A 14 3.15 8.27 -10.03
C PRO A 14 2.87 6.80 -9.73
N TRP A 15 3.74 6.13 -8.99
CA TRP A 15 3.53 4.73 -8.63
C TRP A 15 2.34 4.53 -7.69
N CYS A 16 2.09 5.52 -6.83
CA CYS A 16 0.91 5.50 -5.95
C CYS A 16 -0.36 5.65 -6.78
N ASP A 17 -0.33 6.52 -7.78
CA ASP A 17 -1.45 6.72 -8.71
C ASP A 17 -1.73 5.44 -9.50
N LYS A 18 -0.68 4.80 -9.99
CA LYS A 18 -0.81 3.54 -10.72
C LYS A 18 -1.38 2.43 -9.84
N ALA A 19 -0.96 2.37 -8.59
CA ALA A 19 -1.49 1.39 -7.64
C ALA A 19 -2.99 1.59 -7.43
N ARG A 20 -3.39 2.84 -7.22
CA ARG A 20 -4.79 3.20 -7.00
C ARG A 20 -5.63 2.83 -8.22
N GLU A 21 -5.16 3.17 -9.41
CA GLU A 21 -5.86 2.87 -10.66
C GLU A 21 -6.02 1.36 -10.87
N LEU A 22 -4.96 0.59 -10.61
CA LEU A 22 -5.02 -0.85 -10.76
C LEU A 22 -6.02 -1.47 -9.79
N LEU A 23 -6.03 -1.02 -8.54
CA LEU A 23 -6.96 -1.51 -7.53
C LEU A 23 -8.41 -1.23 -7.94
N ILE A 24 -8.69 -0.02 -8.43
CA ILE A 24 -10.01 0.35 -8.90
C ILE A 24 -10.41 -0.50 -10.11
N GLU A 25 -9.50 -0.69 -11.05
CA GLU A 25 -9.74 -1.50 -12.24
C GLU A 25 -10.12 -2.94 -11.88
N LYS A 26 -9.49 -3.49 -10.85
CA LYS A 26 -9.71 -4.87 -10.41
C LYS A 26 -10.88 -5.00 -9.41
N GLY A 27 -11.56 -3.91 -9.12
CA GLY A 27 -12.69 -3.92 -8.20
C GLY A 27 -12.32 -4.16 -6.75
N ILE A 28 -11.08 -3.86 -6.38
CA ILE A 28 -10.59 -4.02 -5.01
C ILE A 28 -11.00 -2.80 -4.18
N THR A 29 -11.54 -3.05 -2.99
CA THR A 29 -11.92 -1.98 -2.08
C THR A 29 -10.68 -1.39 -1.41
N ILE A 30 -10.53 -0.07 -1.45
CA ILE A 30 -9.49 0.64 -0.72
C ILE A 30 -10.10 1.10 0.59
N ALA A 31 -9.77 0.42 1.70
CA ALA A 31 -10.31 0.75 3.01
C ALA A 31 -9.81 2.12 3.47
N TRP A 32 -8.53 2.41 3.26
CA TRP A 32 -7.97 3.73 3.50
C TRP A 32 -6.69 3.91 2.72
N GLU A 33 -6.38 5.17 2.48
CA GLU A 33 -5.11 5.61 1.89
C GLU A 33 -4.62 6.76 2.76
N LYS A 34 -3.44 6.62 3.36
CA LYS A 34 -2.85 7.65 4.18
C LYS A 34 -1.64 8.25 3.47
N LYS A 35 -1.59 9.57 3.43
CA LYS A 35 -0.53 10.29 2.72
C LYS A 35 0.56 10.73 3.66
N VAL A 36 1.77 10.25 3.41
CA VAL A 36 2.96 10.65 4.14
C VAL A 36 3.20 12.14 3.87
N GLY A 37 3.38 12.90 4.93
CA GLY A 37 3.50 14.35 4.84
C GLY A 37 2.18 15.08 5.08
N ARG A 38 1.04 14.37 5.08
CA ARG A 38 -0.26 14.97 5.35
C ARG A 38 -0.95 14.29 6.52
N ASP A 39 -1.15 12.97 6.44
CA ASP A 39 -1.84 12.19 7.48
C ASP A 39 -0.89 11.70 8.56
N LEU A 40 0.38 11.60 8.23
CA LEU A 40 1.44 11.26 9.17
C LEU A 40 2.74 11.88 8.68
N THR A 41 3.70 12.05 9.60
CA THR A 41 5.00 12.61 9.22
C THR A 41 5.87 11.56 8.56
N PRO A 42 6.88 11.98 7.76
CA PRO A 42 7.86 11.03 7.21
C PRO A 42 8.56 10.20 8.28
N ALA A 43 8.85 10.81 9.44
CA ALA A 43 9.50 10.10 10.54
C ALA A 43 8.59 9.03 11.13
N GLN A 44 7.31 9.33 11.28
CA GLN A 44 6.33 8.36 11.77
C GLN A 44 6.19 7.21 10.79
N PHE A 45 6.14 7.51 9.49
CA PHE A 45 6.06 6.48 8.47
C PHE A 45 7.30 5.59 8.49
N LYS A 46 8.48 6.19 8.60
CA LYS A 46 9.74 5.43 8.65
C LYS A 46 9.75 4.47 9.82
N SER A 47 9.37 4.93 11.02
CA SER A 47 9.31 4.06 12.20
C SER A 47 8.36 2.91 12.00
N PHE A 48 7.18 3.18 11.44
CA PHE A 48 6.19 2.16 11.15
C PHE A 48 6.73 1.14 10.13
N ALA A 49 7.33 1.63 9.04
CA ALA A 49 7.87 0.78 7.98
C ALA A 49 8.96 -0.15 8.51
N GLU A 50 9.80 0.34 9.43
CA GLU A 50 10.87 -0.47 10.03
C GLU A 50 10.30 -1.66 10.80
N THR A 51 9.13 -1.50 11.42
CA THR A 51 8.45 -2.59 12.11
C THR A 51 8.17 -3.77 11.19
N TYR A 52 7.94 -3.49 9.92
CA TYR A 52 7.68 -4.50 8.89
C TYR A 52 8.93 -4.84 8.08
N LYS A 53 10.09 -4.30 8.45
CA LYS A 53 11.34 -4.49 7.71
C LYS A 53 11.20 -4.06 6.25
N TRP A 54 10.42 -3.00 6.04
CA TRP A 54 10.17 -2.44 4.71
C TRP A 54 11.36 -1.57 4.32
N SER A 55 12.23 -2.10 3.43
CA SER A 55 13.46 -1.41 3.03
C SER A 55 13.70 -1.62 1.53
N PRO A 56 14.00 -0.56 0.78
CA PRO A 56 14.05 0.83 1.24
C PRO A 56 12.65 1.36 1.59
N VAL A 57 12.58 2.38 2.44
CA VAL A 57 11.32 2.97 2.86
C VAL A 57 10.75 3.81 1.72
N THR A 58 9.80 3.25 1.00
CA THR A 58 9.20 3.86 -0.20
C THR A 58 7.69 3.76 -0.15
N VAL A 59 7.02 4.50 -1.04
CA VAL A 59 5.58 4.41 -1.26
C VAL A 59 5.33 4.07 -2.72
N PRO A 60 4.21 3.38 -3.05
CA PRO A 60 3.18 2.93 -2.14
C PRO A 60 3.65 1.76 -1.28
N MET A 61 3.15 1.69 -0.06
CA MET A 61 3.35 0.55 0.84
C MET A 61 1.96 -0.04 1.09
N ILE A 62 1.71 -1.22 0.55
CA ILE A 62 0.36 -1.78 0.39
C ILE A 62 0.14 -2.97 1.32
N PHE A 63 -1.00 -2.94 2.00
CA PHE A 63 -1.45 -4.02 2.86
C PHE A 63 -2.75 -4.59 2.32
N TYR A 64 -2.96 -5.89 2.50
CA TYR A 64 -4.25 -6.50 2.19
C TYR A 64 -4.85 -7.08 3.47
N ARG A 65 -6.17 -7.23 3.47
CA ARG A 65 -6.86 -7.88 4.57
C ARG A 65 -6.96 -9.36 4.25
N ASP A 66 -6.41 -10.19 5.12
CA ASP A 66 -6.40 -11.64 4.92
C ASP A 66 -7.70 -12.29 5.42
N VAL A 67 -7.77 -13.62 5.30
CA VAL A 67 -8.98 -14.36 5.68
C VAL A 67 -9.32 -14.25 7.15
N ASP A 68 -8.35 -13.94 7.99
CA ASP A 68 -8.54 -13.73 9.43
C ASP A 68 -8.81 -12.27 9.76
N GLU A 69 -9.02 -11.43 8.73
CA GLU A 69 -9.26 -10.00 8.83
C GLU A 69 -8.09 -9.21 9.42
N ASN A 70 -6.89 -9.75 9.29
CA ASN A 70 -5.66 -9.05 9.69
C ASN A 70 -5.04 -8.35 8.48
N TRP A 71 -4.40 -7.21 8.74
CA TRP A 71 -3.67 -6.51 7.69
C TRP A 71 -2.30 -7.14 7.50
N THR A 72 -2.00 -7.55 6.30
CA THR A 72 -0.75 -8.21 5.94
C THR A 72 -0.05 -7.40 4.85
N LEU A 73 1.24 -7.18 4.99
CA LEU A 73 2.02 -6.43 4.01
C LEU A 73 2.10 -7.20 2.70
N LEU A 74 1.64 -6.54 1.62
CA LEU A 74 1.78 -7.08 0.27
C LEU A 74 3.12 -6.63 -0.33
N GLY A 75 3.42 -5.34 -0.23
CA GLY A 75 4.61 -4.76 -0.82
C GLY A 75 4.30 -3.44 -1.48
N GLY A 76 5.04 -3.12 -2.54
CA GLY A 76 4.83 -1.92 -3.34
C GLY A 76 4.04 -2.22 -4.61
N TYR A 77 4.13 -1.31 -5.58
CA TYR A 77 3.41 -1.48 -6.83
C TYR A 77 3.85 -2.74 -7.58
N SER A 78 5.13 -3.07 -7.58
CA SER A 78 5.64 -4.25 -8.28
C SER A 78 4.98 -5.53 -7.75
N GLU A 79 4.83 -5.65 -6.45
CA GLU A 79 4.19 -6.80 -5.82
C GLU A 79 2.70 -6.84 -6.13
N LEU A 80 2.05 -5.67 -6.18
CA LEU A 80 0.64 -5.58 -6.55
C LEU A 80 0.43 -6.03 -8.00
N GLU A 81 1.25 -5.53 -8.90
CA GLU A 81 1.18 -5.90 -10.32
C GLU A 81 1.40 -7.39 -10.50
N LYS A 82 2.40 -7.93 -9.82
CA LYS A 82 2.72 -9.35 -9.88
C LYS A 82 1.57 -10.22 -9.38
N TYR A 83 0.88 -9.76 -8.35
CA TYR A 83 -0.28 -10.47 -7.81
C TYR A 83 -1.37 -10.67 -8.87
N PHE A 84 -1.63 -9.64 -9.68
CA PHE A 84 -2.70 -9.70 -10.68
C PHE A 84 -2.26 -10.28 -12.03
N TYR A 85 -1.01 -10.08 -12.41
CA TYR A 85 -0.54 -10.44 -13.75
C TYR A 85 0.54 -11.51 -13.77
N GLY A 86 0.90 -11.99 -12.64
CA GLY A 86 1.83 -13.07 -12.54
C GLY A 86 3.24 -12.74 -12.40
#